data_e4669e156d4d7f37bf996c9a88c764ee
#
_entry.id   e4669e156d4d7f37bf996c9a88c764ee
#
_cell.length_a   1.000
_cell.length_b   1.000
_cell.length_c   1.000
_cell.angle_alpha   90.00
_cell.angle_beta   90.00
_cell.angle_gamma   90.00
#
_symmetry.space_group_name_H-M   'P 1'
#
loop_
_entity.id
_entity.type
_entity.pdbx_description
1 polymer ?
#
loop_
_entity_poly.entity_id
_entity_poly.type
_entity_poly.pdbx_seq_one_letter_code
_entity_poly.pdbx_strand_id
1 'polypeptide(L)'
;IDAFISKMGRYQKRCGGSSLPSPTQYKAEIINDSVPFATILFIVNITLGFITLFFFIYRLTTDSQRHRRTGAVMLWRGWHFVFAVILILSFLTLTAALAIRWIISGTIPMANGYETMLTEAWIVQLIAIIMQQRIRIVMVFGFLLSGFFLLVSHLGQMDPAIGQMMPVLNSPLLSIHVSIIMMSRSEEH
;
A
#
# COMPACT_ATOMS: atom_id res chain seq x y z
N ILE A 1 1.07 -17.12 38.47
CA ILE A 1 1.35 -16.56 37.11
C ILE A 1 1.34 -15.04 37.21
N ASP A 2 0.33 -14.39 37.79
CA ASP A 2 0.19 -12.92 37.87
C ASP A 2 1.32 -12.24 38.65
N ALA A 3 1.79 -12.88 39.75
CA ALA A 3 2.93 -12.40 40.53
C ALA A 3 4.25 -12.43 39.73
N PHE A 4 4.41 -13.40 38.83
CA PHE A 4 5.56 -13.49 37.93
C PHE A 4 5.52 -12.41 36.85
N ILE A 5 4.35 -12.21 36.22
CA ILE A 5 4.13 -11.18 35.22
C ILE A 5 4.39 -9.78 35.79
N SER A 6 3.92 -9.51 37.01
CA SER A 6 4.12 -8.23 37.69
C SER A 6 5.59 -8.00 38.09
N LYS A 7 6.35 -9.05 38.44
CA LYS A 7 7.79 -8.96 38.69
C LYS A 7 8.56 -8.73 37.40
N MET A 8 8.22 -9.43 36.31
CA MET A 8 8.82 -9.21 35.00
C MET A 8 8.57 -7.78 34.49
N GLY A 9 7.36 -7.26 34.62
CA GLY A 9 7.05 -5.87 34.24
C GLY A 9 7.83 -4.82 35.04
N ARG A 10 8.08 -5.09 36.33
CA ARG A 10 8.94 -4.21 37.16
C ARG A 10 10.41 -4.29 36.75
N TYR A 11 10.89 -5.49 36.41
CA TYR A 11 12.26 -5.69 35.95
C TYR A 11 12.48 -5.00 34.58
N GLN A 12 11.57 -5.16 33.64
CA GLN A 12 11.61 -4.49 32.35
C GLN A 12 11.64 -2.97 32.49
N LYS A 13 10.80 -2.38 33.37
CA LYS A 13 10.83 -0.93 33.64
C LYS A 13 12.14 -0.44 34.26
N ARG A 14 12.81 -1.27 35.06
CA ARG A 14 14.08 -0.89 35.69
C ARG A 14 15.29 -1.03 34.76
N CYS A 15 15.29 -2.08 33.93
CA CYS A 15 16.45 -2.39 33.06
C CYS A 15 16.29 -1.83 31.65
N GLY A 16 15.05 -1.67 31.15
CA GLY A 16 14.75 -1.24 29.78
C GLY A 16 14.81 0.29 29.57
N GLY A 17 14.63 1.08 30.61
CA GLY A 17 14.72 2.54 30.55
C GLY A 17 13.95 3.14 29.35
N SER A 18 14.67 3.92 28.55
CA SER A 18 14.14 4.58 27.35
C SER A 18 14.02 3.67 26.11
N SER A 19 14.51 2.42 26.18
CA SER A 19 14.44 1.46 25.06
C SER A 19 13.15 0.65 25.01
N LEU A 20 12.26 0.81 26.00
CA LEU A 20 10.95 0.15 25.97
C LEU A 20 10.03 0.83 24.98
N PRO A 21 9.39 0.06 24.06
CA PRO A 21 8.43 0.62 23.12
C PRO A 21 7.23 1.26 23.87
N SER A 22 6.74 2.35 23.33
CA SER A 22 5.57 3.02 23.89
C SER A 22 4.33 2.11 23.82
N PRO A 23 3.33 2.29 24.70
CA PRO A 23 2.08 1.51 24.64
C PRO A 23 1.36 1.63 23.29
N THR A 24 1.55 2.72 22.58
CA THR A 24 1.02 2.95 21.23
C THR A 24 1.74 2.12 20.18
N GLN A 25 3.05 2.03 20.25
CA GLN A 25 3.86 1.18 19.36
C GLN A 25 3.51 -0.30 19.52
N TYR A 26 3.42 -0.78 20.75
CA TYR A 26 3.04 -2.16 21.04
C TYR A 26 1.65 -2.53 20.49
N LYS A 27 0.65 -1.65 20.66
CA LYS A 27 -0.69 -1.88 20.09
C LYS A 27 -0.68 -1.86 18.55
N ALA A 28 0.07 -0.95 17.97
CA ALA A 28 0.22 -0.86 16.52
C ALA A 28 0.88 -2.12 15.94
N GLU A 29 1.88 -2.67 16.62
CA GLU A 29 2.56 -3.92 16.24
C GLU A 29 1.60 -5.11 16.26
N ILE A 30 0.79 -5.27 17.32
CA ILE A 30 -0.22 -6.32 17.40
C ILE A 30 -1.23 -6.22 16.24
N ILE A 31 -1.65 -5.02 15.87
CA ILE A 31 -2.59 -4.82 14.75
C ILE A 31 -1.91 -5.18 13.43
N ASN A 32 -0.67 -4.75 13.22
CA ASN A 32 0.09 -5.05 12.02
C ASN A 32 0.29 -6.56 11.80
N ASP A 33 0.59 -7.29 12.88
CA ASP A 33 0.84 -8.74 12.82
C ASP A 33 -0.45 -9.57 12.74
N SER A 34 -1.55 -9.05 13.30
CA SER A 34 -2.85 -9.75 13.30
C SER A 34 -3.54 -9.70 11.94
N VAL A 35 -3.29 -8.68 11.12
CA VAL A 35 -3.99 -8.47 9.84
C VAL A 35 -2.99 -8.45 8.70
N PRO A 36 -3.02 -9.44 7.79
CA PRO A 36 -2.16 -9.45 6.60
C PRO A 36 -2.67 -8.44 5.55
N PHE A 37 -2.55 -7.14 5.84
CA PHE A 37 -3.07 -6.05 5.00
C PHE A 37 -2.62 -6.16 3.55
N ALA A 38 -1.33 -6.41 3.29
CA ALA A 38 -0.82 -6.51 1.94
C ALA A 38 -1.44 -7.68 1.17
N THR A 39 -1.62 -8.84 1.82
CA THR A 39 -2.21 -10.03 1.19
C THR A 39 -3.66 -9.80 0.80
N ILE A 40 -4.45 -9.19 1.68
CA ILE A 40 -5.84 -8.88 1.38
C ILE A 40 -5.92 -7.86 0.25
N LEU A 41 -5.11 -6.80 0.34
CA LEU A 41 -5.14 -5.71 -0.64
C LEU A 41 -4.67 -6.16 -2.03
N PHE A 42 -3.65 -7.01 -2.16
CA PHE A 42 -3.23 -7.46 -3.49
C PHE A 42 -4.32 -8.31 -4.16
N ILE A 43 -4.97 -9.21 -3.42
CA ILE A 43 -6.06 -10.04 -3.97
C ILE A 43 -7.21 -9.14 -4.45
N VAL A 44 -7.63 -8.18 -3.62
CA VAL A 44 -8.70 -7.25 -3.95
C VAL A 44 -8.33 -6.38 -5.15
N ASN A 45 -7.16 -5.78 -5.16
CA ASN A 45 -6.75 -4.88 -6.23
C ASN A 45 -6.55 -5.62 -7.56
N ILE A 46 -5.94 -6.80 -7.57
CA ILE A 46 -5.78 -7.58 -8.80
C ILE A 46 -7.12 -8.05 -9.34
N THR A 47 -7.99 -8.61 -8.51
CA THR A 47 -9.30 -9.08 -8.97
C THR A 47 -10.16 -7.94 -9.51
N LEU A 48 -10.21 -6.81 -8.82
CA LEU A 48 -10.91 -5.61 -9.30
C LEU A 48 -10.26 -5.01 -10.55
N GLY A 49 -8.94 -5.07 -10.64
CA GLY A 49 -8.19 -4.66 -11.82
C GLY A 49 -8.60 -5.46 -13.07
N PHE A 50 -8.66 -6.78 -12.96
CA PHE A 50 -9.13 -7.62 -14.07
C PHE A 50 -10.62 -7.41 -14.39
N ILE A 51 -11.47 -7.26 -13.38
CA ILE A 51 -12.89 -6.97 -13.59
C ILE A 51 -13.07 -5.62 -14.32
N THR A 52 -12.39 -4.58 -13.87
CA THR A 52 -12.44 -3.26 -14.51
C THR A 52 -11.84 -3.27 -15.91
N LEU A 53 -10.77 -4.03 -16.16
CA LEU A 53 -10.18 -4.22 -17.48
C LEU A 53 -11.16 -4.92 -18.42
N PHE A 54 -11.75 -6.04 -18.01
CA PHE A 54 -12.73 -6.77 -18.80
C PHE A 54 -13.93 -5.88 -19.14
N PHE A 55 -14.43 -5.14 -18.17
CA PHE A 55 -15.52 -4.19 -18.36
C PHE A 55 -15.15 -3.07 -19.35
N PHE A 56 -13.90 -2.59 -19.28
CA PHE A 56 -13.40 -1.56 -20.20
C PHE A 56 -13.28 -2.08 -21.63
N ILE A 57 -12.75 -3.29 -21.84
CA ILE A 57 -12.65 -3.94 -23.14
C ILE A 57 -14.04 -4.21 -23.72
N TYR A 58 -14.94 -4.79 -22.92
CA TYR A 58 -16.32 -5.05 -23.33
C TYR A 58 -17.01 -3.79 -23.82
N ARG A 59 -16.76 -2.66 -23.18
CA ARG A 59 -17.28 -1.38 -23.62
C ARG A 59 -16.72 -0.95 -24.95
N LEU A 60 -15.38 -1.01 -25.13
CA LEU A 60 -14.74 -0.61 -26.39
C LEU A 60 -15.32 -1.39 -27.57
N THR A 61 -15.55 -2.68 -27.39
CA THR A 61 -16.14 -3.54 -28.45
C THR A 61 -17.63 -3.26 -28.69
N THR A 62 -18.38 -2.97 -27.63
CA THR A 62 -19.83 -2.72 -27.75
C THR A 62 -20.17 -1.31 -28.25
N ASP A 63 -19.38 -0.31 -27.85
CA ASP A 63 -19.57 1.10 -28.27
C ASP A 63 -19.30 1.29 -29.78
N SER A 64 -18.42 0.45 -30.34
CA SER A 64 -18.17 0.40 -31.80
C SER A 64 -19.38 -0.05 -32.62
N GLN A 65 -20.33 -0.74 -32.02
CA GLN A 65 -21.49 -1.30 -32.70
C GLN A 65 -22.82 -0.54 -32.43
N ARG A 66 -22.86 0.39 -31.48
CA ARG A 66 -24.11 0.94 -30.97
C ARG A 66 -24.13 2.48 -30.86
N HIS A 67 -24.32 3.13 -31.98
CA HIS A 67 -24.83 4.51 -32.01
C HIS A 67 -26.26 4.53 -31.40
N ARG A 68 -26.40 5.23 -30.25
CA ARG A 68 -27.69 5.54 -29.57
C ARG A 68 -28.31 4.43 -28.68
N ARG A 69 -27.96 4.43 -27.39
CA ARG A 69 -28.94 4.17 -26.32
C ARG A 69 -28.56 4.94 -25.05
N THR A 70 -29.36 5.94 -24.74
CA THR A 70 -29.24 6.85 -23.58
C THR A 70 -29.21 6.11 -22.20
N GLY A 71 -29.83 4.92 -22.13
CA GLY A 71 -29.87 4.12 -20.90
C GLY A 71 -28.53 3.48 -20.50
N ALA A 72 -27.68 3.17 -21.48
CA ALA A 72 -26.36 2.59 -21.19
C ALA A 72 -25.40 3.56 -20.52
N VAL A 73 -25.54 4.86 -20.76
CA VAL A 73 -24.69 5.92 -20.19
C VAL A 73 -24.95 6.08 -18.70
N MET A 74 -26.20 5.93 -18.26
CA MET A 74 -26.56 6.12 -16.83
C MET A 74 -26.09 4.97 -15.95
N LEU A 75 -26.25 3.72 -16.41
CA LEU A 75 -25.69 2.54 -15.75
C LEU A 75 -24.16 2.64 -15.61
N TRP A 76 -23.51 3.17 -16.63
CA TRP A 76 -22.06 3.30 -16.69
C TRP A 76 -21.49 4.31 -15.70
N ARG A 77 -22.18 5.39 -15.45
CA ARG A 77 -21.82 6.40 -14.46
C ARG A 77 -21.90 5.80 -13.05
N GLY A 78 -22.87 4.93 -12.78
CA GLY A 78 -23.00 4.22 -11.52
C GLY A 78 -21.83 3.28 -11.25
N TRP A 79 -21.44 2.45 -12.24
CA TRP A 79 -20.29 1.53 -12.09
C TRP A 79 -18.96 2.25 -11.87
N HIS A 80 -18.71 3.33 -12.59
CA HIS A 80 -17.54 4.16 -12.37
C HIS A 80 -17.46 4.71 -10.96
N PHE A 81 -18.59 5.15 -10.42
CA PHE A 81 -18.66 5.65 -9.05
C PHE A 81 -18.35 4.55 -8.03
N VAL A 82 -18.91 3.35 -8.20
CA VAL A 82 -18.65 2.21 -7.32
C VAL A 82 -17.16 1.84 -7.33
N PHE A 83 -16.55 1.68 -8.50
CA PHE A 83 -15.12 1.37 -8.57
C PHE A 83 -14.24 2.49 -8.04
N ALA A 84 -14.60 3.75 -8.23
CA ALA A 84 -13.89 4.88 -7.65
C ALA A 84 -13.94 4.86 -6.10
N VAL A 85 -15.10 4.55 -5.54
CA VAL A 85 -15.25 4.41 -4.06
C VAL A 85 -14.39 3.26 -3.53
N ILE A 86 -14.36 2.12 -4.22
CA ILE A 86 -13.55 0.97 -3.82
C ILE A 86 -12.05 1.31 -3.93
N LEU A 87 -11.63 2.04 -4.97
CA LEU A 87 -10.24 2.49 -5.12
C LEU A 87 -9.83 3.42 -3.97
N ILE A 88 -10.70 4.36 -3.59
CA ILE A 88 -10.46 5.26 -2.45
C ILE A 88 -10.39 4.45 -1.14
N LEU A 89 -11.26 3.47 -0.95
CA LEU A 89 -11.25 2.62 0.24
C LEU A 89 -9.96 1.80 0.32
N SER A 90 -9.51 1.20 -0.79
CA SER A 90 -8.23 0.50 -0.89
C SER A 90 -7.05 1.42 -0.58
N PHE A 91 -7.06 2.65 -1.10
CA PHE A 91 -6.06 3.67 -0.82
C PHE A 91 -6.02 4.06 0.67
N LEU A 92 -7.17 4.25 1.30
CA LEU A 92 -7.25 4.57 2.74
C LEU A 92 -6.72 3.41 3.60
N THR A 93 -7.03 2.17 3.24
CA THR A 93 -6.53 0.99 3.95
C THR A 93 -5.00 0.88 3.82
N LEU A 94 -4.46 1.13 2.63
CA LEU A 94 -3.01 1.13 2.39
C LEU A 94 -2.32 2.29 3.14
N THR A 95 -2.95 3.45 3.17
CA THR A 95 -2.48 4.61 3.95
C THR A 95 -2.44 4.28 5.45
N ALA A 96 -3.48 3.62 5.97
CA ALA A 96 -3.50 3.18 7.37
C ALA A 96 -2.38 2.16 7.67
N ALA A 97 -2.16 1.20 6.78
CA ALA A 97 -1.08 0.22 6.92
C ALA A 97 0.30 0.89 6.95
N LEU A 98 0.58 1.84 6.05
CA LEU A 98 1.82 2.60 6.04
C LEU A 98 1.97 3.49 7.27
N ALA A 99 0.89 4.13 7.73
CA ALA A 99 0.90 4.96 8.94
C ALA A 99 1.20 4.12 10.21
N ILE A 100 0.62 2.92 10.33
CA ILE A 100 0.90 2.00 11.42
C ILE A 100 2.39 1.64 11.43
N ARG A 101 2.96 1.29 10.27
CA ARG A 101 4.39 0.98 10.15
C ARG A 101 5.28 2.17 10.50
N TRP A 102 4.90 3.37 10.09
CA TRP A 102 5.62 4.59 10.45
C TRP A 102 5.63 4.84 11.96
N ILE A 103 4.51 4.62 12.63
CA ILE A 103 4.41 4.76 14.10
C ILE A 103 5.31 3.73 14.81
N ILE A 104 5.39 2.50 14.31
CA ILE A 104 6.19 1.44 14.91
C ILE A 104 7.69 1.71 14.68
N SER A 105 8.09 1.99 13.43
CA SER A 105 9.49 2.18 13.06
C SER A 105 10.08 3.51 13.52
N GLY A 106 9.24 4.53 13.69
CA GLY A 106 9.68 5.92 13.95
C GLY A 106 10.42 6.56 12.77
N THR A 107 10.55 5.87 11.64
CA THR A 107 11.22 6.33 10.42
C THR A 107 10.25 6.25 9.24
N ILE A 108 10.59 6.93 8.13
CA ILE A 108 9.79 6.87 6.89
C ILE A 108 9.72 5.40 6.43
N PRO A 109 8.54 4.88 6.06
CA PRO A 109 8.35 3.48 5.66
C PRO A 109 8.97 3.18 4.28
N MET A 110 10.28 3.22 4.18
CA MET A 110 11.13 2.89 3.04
C MET A 110 12.41 2.17 3.50
N ALA A 111 12.36 1.55 4.67
CA ALA A 111 13.53 0.93 5.28
C ALA A 111 13.92 -0.39 4.63
N ASN A 112 12.97 -1.10 4.04
CA ASN A 112 13.18 -2.38 3.37
C ASN A 112 12.39 -2.47 2.06
N GLY A 113 12.69 -3.49 1.24
CA GLY A 113 12.03 -3.71 -0.04
C GLY A 113 10.52 -3.89 0.07
N TYR A 114 10.04 -4.51 1.15
CA TYR A 114 8.61 -4.67 1.41
C TYR A 114 7.91 -3.32 1.56
N GLU A 115 8.45 -2.42 2.37
CA GLU A 115 7.90 -1.08 2.59
C GLU A 115 7.95 -0.22 1.33
N THR A 116 9.01 -0.36 0.54
CA THR A 116 9.15 0.32 -0.75
C THR A 116 8.03 -0.10 -1.70
N MET A 117 7.74 -1.41 -1.83
CA MET A 117 6.65 -1.89 -2.68
C MET A 117 5.27 -1.41 -2.22
N LEU A 118 5.03 -1.34 -0.90
CA LEU A 118 3.80 -0.76 -0.36
C LEU A 118 3.68 0.72 -0.72
N THR A 119 4.77 1.46 -0.61
CA THR A 119 4.80 2.90 -0.92
C THR A 119 4.59 3.14 -2.42
N GLU A 120 5.20 2.34 -3.30
CA GLU A 120 4.96 2.38 -4.75
C GLU A 120 3.49 2.11 -5.09
N ALA A 121 2.89 1.07 -4.48
CA ALA A 121 1.47 0.78 -4.64
C ALA A 121 0.60 1.97 -4.20
N TRP A 122 0.96 2.63 -3.11
CA TRP A 122 0.26 3.81 -2.59
C TRP A 122 0.35 5.00 -3.55
N ILE A 123 1.54 5.29 -4.10
CA ILE A 123 1.75 6.36 -5.08
C ILE A 123 0.92 6.12 -6.34
N VAL A 124 0.92 4.88 -6.84
CA VAL A 124 0.14 4.50 -8.03
C VAL A 124 -1.35 4.71 -7.81
N GLN A 125 -1.89 4.31 -6.65
CA GLN A 125 -3.29 4.53 -6.32
C GLN A 125 -3.61 6.02 -6.20
N LEU A 126 -2.72 6.81 -5.59
CA LEU A 126 -2.87 8.26 -5.50
C LEU A 126 -2.98 8.92 -6.88
N ILE A 127 -2.07 8.59 -7.79
CA ILE A 127 -2.10 9.07 -9.18
C ILE A 127 -3.38 8.65 -9.88
N ALA A 128 -3.80 7.40 -9.69
CA ALA A 128 -5.04 6.89 -10.28
C ALA A 128 -6.27 7.65 -9.79
N ILE A 129 -6.37 7.95 -8.49
CA ILE A 129 -7.46 8.74 -7.90
C ILE A 129 -7.51 10.15 -8.49
N ILE A 130 -6.36 10.80 -8.65
CA ILE A 130 -6.29 12.16 -9.21
C ILE A 130 -6.68 12.18 -10.68
N MET A 131 -6.19 11.20 -11.47
CA MET A 131 -6.33 11.21 -12.92
C MET A 131 -7.59 10.51 -13.45
N GLN A 132 -8.27 9.69 -12.64
CA GLN A 132 -9.45 8.90 -13.06
C GLN A 132 -10.59 9.75 -13.67
N GLN A 133 -10.69 11.01 -13.27
CA GLN A 133 -11.71 11.93 -13.80
C GLN A 133 -11.40 12.37 -15.22
N ARG A 134 -10.14 12.44 -15.61
CA ARG A 134 -9.70 12.85 -16.95
C ARG A 134 -9.58 11.66 -17.89
N ILE A 135 -8.99 10.56 -17.41
CA ILE A 135 -8.62 9.41 -18.22
C ILE A 135 -9.14 8.15 -17.54
N ARG A 136 -10.22 7.58 -18.10
CA ARG A 136 -10.94 6.44 -17.50
C ARG A 136 -10.11 5.16 -17.38
N ILE A 137 -9.19 4.93 -18.32
CA ILE A 137 -8.30 3.75 -18.30
C ILE A 137 -7.33 3.78 -17.13
N VAL A 138 -7.00 4.95 -16.57
CA VAL A 138 -6.08 5.10 -15.45
C VAL A 138 -6.58 4.38 -14.20
N MET A 139 -7.90 4.25 -14.02
CA MET A 139 -8.48 3.49 -12.91
C MET A 139 -8.16 1.99 -13.02
N VAL A 140 -8.16 1.42 -14.23
CA VAL A 140 -7.77 0.02 -14.48
C VAL A 140 -6.30 -0.18 -14.13
N PHE A 141 -5.43 0.73 -14.61
CA PHE A 141 -4.00 0.70 -14.27
C PHE A 141 -3.76 0.90 -12.78
N GLY A 142 -4.52 1.77 -12.12
CA GLY A 142 -4.43 2.01 -10.69
C GLY A 142 -4.65 0.72 -9.88
N PHE A 143 -5.65 -0.07 -10.21
CA PHE A 143 -5.91 -1.34 -9.56
C PHE A 143 -4.85 -2.40 -9.92
N LEU A 144 -4.57 -2.60 -11.21
CA LEU A 144 -3.64 -3.65 -11.65
C LEU A 144 -2.22 -3.38 -11.16
N LEU A 145 -1.70 -2.18 -11.37
CA LEU A 145 -0.33 -1.86 -11.07
C LEU A 145 -0.08 -1.83 -9.55
N SER A 146 -1.00 -1.24 -8.77
CA SER A 146 -0.90 -1.29 -7.30
C SER A 146 -1.02 -2.71 -6.78
N GLY A 147 -1.93 -3.51 -7.32
CA GLY A 147 -2.06 -4.92 -6.98
C GLY A 147 -0.80 -5.72 -7.33
N PHE A 148 -0.13 -5.39 -8.44
CA PHE A 148 1.12 -6.03 -8.85
C PHE A 148 2.28 -5.71 -7.90
N PHE A 149 2.45 -4.46 -7.48
CA PHE A 149 3.45 -4.10 -6.47
C PHE A 149 3.23 -4.83 -5.14
N LEU A 150 1.97 -4.91 -4.69
CA LEU A 150 1.61 -5.65 -3.49
C LEU A 150 1.84 -7.17 -3.66
N LEU A 151 1.58 -7.73 -4.84
CA LEU A 151 1.87 -9.13 -5.16
C LEU A 151 3.37 -9.40 -5.12
N VAL A 152 4.18 -8.53 -5.70
CA VAL A 152 5.65 -8.67 -5.69
C VAL A 152 6.17 -8.61 -4.26
N SER A 153 5.64 -7.75 -3.41
CA SER A 153 6.00 -7.71 -1.99
C SER A 153 5.69 -9.02 -1.26
N HIS A 154 4.60 -9.68 -1.65
CA HIS A 154 4.19 -10.95 -1.05
C HIS A 154 4.99 -12.15 -1.58
N LEU A 155 5.19 -12.24 -2.92
CA LEU A 155 5.90 -13.36 -3.56
C LEU A 155 7.41 -13.25 -3.40
N GLY A 156 7.95 -12.03 -3.32
CA GLY A 156 9.39 -11.79 -3.21
C GLY A 156 10.00 -12.26 -1.89
N GLN A 157 9.25 -12.93 -1.02
CA GLN A 157 9.67 -13.33 0.33
C GLN A 157 10.34 -12.16 1.08
N MET A 158 9.91 -10.94 0.76
CA MET A 158 10.41 -9.76 1.43
C MET A 158 9.96 -9.80 2.88
N ASP A 159 10.92 -9.67 3.78
CA ASP A 159 10.67 -9.74 5.21
C ASP A 159 9.72 -8.59 5.62
N PRO A 160 8.50 -8.90 6.07
CA PRO A 160 7.56 -7.90 6.57
C PRO A 160 7.98 -7.33 7.93
N ALA A 161 9.01 -7.92 8.57
CA ALA A 161 9.50 -7.45 9.86
C ALA A 161 9.97 -5.99 9.76
N ILE A 162 9.57 -5.20 10.75
CA ILE A 162 9.97 -3.81 10.86
C ILE A 162 11.38 -3.78 11.44
N GLY A 163 12.38 -3.78 10.55
CA GLY A 163 13.79 -3.64 10.93
C GLY A 163 14.14 -2.18 11.20
N GLN A 164 15.00 -1.97 12.19
CA GLN A 164 15.63 -0.66 12.35
C GLN A 164 16.67 -0.46 11.24
N MET A 165 16.57 0.66 10.53
CA MET A 165 17.62 1.05 9.57
C MET A 165 18.97 1.13 10.29
N MET A 166 20.02 0.65 9.63
CA MET A 166 21.39 0.91 10.10
C MET A 166 21.59 2.42 10.30
N PRO A 167 22.24 2.86 11.39
CA PRO A 167 22.40 4.29 11.71
C PRO A 167 22.96 5.14 10.58
N VAL A 168 23.78 4.54 9.70
CA VAL A 168 24.37 5.19 8.51
C VAL A 168 23.33 5.55 7.46
N LEU A 169 22.23 4.79 7.35
CA LEU A 169 21.16 5.01 6.37
C LEU A 169 20.00 5.88 6.89
N ASN A 170 20.07 6.28 8.16
CA ASN A 170 19.01 7.03 8.83
C ASN A 170 18.99 8.53 8.48
N SER A 171 19.85 8.99 7.54
CA SER A 171 19.79 10.37 7.07
C SER A 171 18.84 10.47 5.87
N PRO A 172 17.82 11.34 5.91
CA PRO A 172 16.88 11.51 4.80
C PRO A 172 17.57 11.95 3.50
N LEU A 173 18.69 12.67 3.61
CA LEU A 173 19.52 13.06 2.48
C LEU A 173 20.17 11.86 1.78
N LEU A 174 20.61 10.85 2.53
CA LEU A 174 21.21 9.66 1.94
C LEU A 174 20.17 8.81 1.20
N SER A 175 18.97 8.67 1.75
CA SER A 175 17.87 7.97 1.07
C SER A 175 17.48 8.61 -0.24
N ILE A 176 17.41 9.95 -0.29
CA ILE A 176 17.17 10.71 -1.52
C ILE A 176 18.33 10.52 -2.50
N HIS A 177 19.57 10.60 -2.03
CA HIS A 177 20.76 10.45 -2.85
C HIS A 177 20.84 9.06 -3.50
N VAL A 178 20.61 8.00 -2.73
CA VAL A 178 20.57 6.63 -3.24
C VAL A 178 19.42 6.43 -4.24
N SER A 179 18.26 6.99 -3.98
CA SER A 179 17.12 6.92 -4.90
C SER A 179 17.42 7.60 -6.23
N ILE A 180 18.06 8.78 -6.21
CA ILE A 180 18.46 9.51 -7.42
C ILE A 180 19.52 8.70 -8.21
N ILE A 181 20.51 8.11 -7.54
CA ILE A 181 21.52 7.28 -8.19
C ILE A 181 20.89 6.03 -8.83
N MET A 182 19.96 5.38 -8.15
CA MET A 182 19.24 4.22 -8.70
C MET A 182 18.42 4.59 -9.94
N MET A 183 17.72 5.72 -9.91
CA MET A 183 16.98 6.23 -11.07
C MET A 183 17.91 6.59 -12.22
N SER A 184 19.01 7.29 -11.97
CA SER A 184 20.01 7.64 -12.99
C SER A 184 20.63 6.40 -13.64
N ARG A 185 20.85 5.34 -12.88
CA ARG A 185 21.45 4.10 -13.39
C ARG A 185 20.47 3.25 -14.20
N SER A 186 19.17 3.42 -14.00
CA SER A 186 18.15 2.70 -14.78
C SER A 186 18.02 3.21 -16.22
N GLU A 187 18.56 4.39 -16.53
CA GLU A 187 18.55 4.95 -17.89
C GLU A 187 19.73 4.47 -18.78
N GLU A 188 20.71 3.75 -18.19
CA GLU A 188 21.89 3.26 -18.95
C GLU A 188 21.70 1.84 -19.51
N HIS A 189 20.54 1.22 -19.37
CA HIS A 189 20.17 -0.09 -19.93
C HIS A 189 18.90 0.05 -20.77
#